data_a4868f20a5d0db34203985e9692d86ec
#
_entry.id   a4868f20a5d0db34203985e9692d86ec
#
_cell.length_a   1.000
_cell.length_b   1.000
_cell.length_c   1.000
_cell.angle_alpha   90.00
_cell.angle_beta   90.00
_cell.angle_gamma   90.00
#
_symmetry.space_group_name_H-M   'P 1'
#
loop_
_entity.id
_entity.type
_entity.pdbx_description
1 polymer ?
#
loop_
_entity_poly.entity_id
_entity_poly.type
_entity_poly.pdbx_seq_one_letter_code
_entity_poly.pdbx_strand_id
1 'polypeptide(L)'
;HIMFKGSKHFGTCDYEKEKPLLDDIERRFEEYRVTTDPELRKQMYHGIDSVSQLAAQYFIPNEYDKLMAAIGAQGTNAYTSNDVTCYVEDIPSNEIENWLKIEADRFKNMVIRGFHTELEAVYEEKNMSLTQDNRKAIEALLAQLFPTHPYGTQTTLGTQEHLKNPSITNIKNYFNRYYVPNNVAICMAGDFNPDEVI
;
A
#
# COMPACT_ATOMS: atom_id res chain seq x y z
N HIS A 1 0.19 2.86 -1.12
CA HIS A 1 0.75 3.13 0.22
C HIS A 1 1.62 1.96 0.72
N ILE A 2 1.10 0.75 0.82
CA ILE A 2 1.83 -0.41 1.36
C ILE A 2 3.10 -0.72 0.56
N MET A 3 3.10 -0.52 -0.76
CA MET A 3 4.25 -0.75 -1.61
C MET A 3 5.49 0.10 -1.27
N PHE A 4 5.31 1.19 -0.53
CA PHE A 4 6.40 2.06 -0.06
C PHE A 4 6.97 1.66 1.31
N LYS A 5 6.41 0.61 1.94
CA LYS A 5 6.84 0.17 3.28
C LYS A 5 7.98 -0.85 3.25
N GLY A 6 8.39 -1.27 2.06
CA GLY A 6 9.53 -2.15 1.85
C GLY A 6 9.17 -3.60 1.53
N SER A 7 10.19 -4.42 1.54
CA SER A 7 10.16 -5.84 1.20
C SER A 7 10.67 -6.71 2.36
N LYS A 8 11.00 -7.96 2.07
CA LYS A 8 11.72 -8.83 3.02
C LYS A 8 13.17 -8.39 3.23
N HIS A 9 13.74 -7.59 2.31
CA HIS A 9 15.16 -7.25 2.29
C HIS A 9 15.45 -5.79 2.66
N PHE A 10 14.44 -4.92 2.58
CA PHE A 10 14.54 -3.52 3.04
C PHE A 10 13.24 -3.06 3.69
N GLY A 11 13.29 -1.99 4.46
CA GLY A 11 12.19 -1.54 5.33
C GLY A 11 12.18 -2.24 6.68
N THR A 12 13.17 -3.09 6.96
CA THR A 12 13.32 -3.82 8.22
C THR A 12 14.79 -4.04 8.55
N CYS A 13 15.12 -4.01 9.84
CA CYS A 13 16.48 -4.37 10.29
C CYS A 13 16.63 -5.88 10.57
N ASP A 14 15.54 -6.63 10.75
CA ASP A 14 15.54 -8.07 10.99
C ASP A 14 14.16 -8.67 10.65
N TYR A 15 13.99 -9.08 9.39
CA TYR A 15 12.71 -9.64 8.92
C TYR A 15 12.31 -10.94 9.63
N GLU A 16 13.28 -11.77 10.00
CA GLU A 16 12.97 -13.06 10.64
C GLU A 16 12.33 -12.86 12.02
N LYS A 17 12.75 -11.82 12.74
CA LYS A 17 12.14 -11.45 14.03
C LYS A 17 10.87 -10.61 13.86
N GLU A 18 10.80 -9.79 12.82
CA GLU A 18 9.61 -8.99 12.50
C GLU A 18 8.43 -9.86 12.08
N LYS A 19 8.67 -10.86 11.22
CA LYS A 19 7.63 -11.68 10.58
C LYS A 19 6.60 -12.29 11.55
N PRO A 20 6.98 -12.94 12.68
CA PRO A 20 6.00 -13.49 13.61
C PRO A 20 5.06 -12.43 14.20
N LEU A 21 5.55 -11.21 14.41
CA LEU A 21 4.75 -10.09 14.90
C LEU A 21 3.76 -9.60 13.82
N LEU A 22 4.20 -9.53 12.57
CA LEU A 22 3.32 -9.18 11.45
C LEU A 22 2.22 -10.23 11.23
N ASP A 23 2.55 -11.51 11.37
CA ASP A 23 1.58 -12.60 11.29
C ASP A 23 0.55 -12.52 12.45
N ASP A 24 0.98 -12.16 13.66
CA ASP A 24 0.07 -11.97 14.80
C ASP A 24 -0.82 -10.73 14.62
N ILE A 25 -0.28 -9.63 14.06
CA ILE A 25 -1.07 -8.43 13.73
C ILE A 25 -2.16 -8.78 12.72
N GLU A 26 -1.83 -9.52 11.65
CA GLU A 26 -2.81 -9.97 10.66
C GLU A 26 -3.92 -10.80 11.30
N ARG A 27 -3.57 -11.82 12.07
CA ARG A 27 -4.55 -12.68 12.77
C ARG A 27 -5.47 -11.84 13.67
N ARG A 28 -4.94 -10.90 14.43
CA ARG A 28 -5.72 -10.03 15.31
C ARG A 28 -6.67 -9.11 14.54
N PHE A 29 -6.25 -8.58 13.39
CA PHE A 29 -7.16 -7.78 12.56
C PHE A 29 -8.30 -8.62 11.98
N GLU A 30 -8.04 -9.87 11.58
CA GLU A 30 -9.09 -10.76 11.07
C GLU A 30 -10.10 -11.15 12.18
N GLU A 31 -9.66 -11.35 13.42
CA GLU A 31 -10.52 -11.56 14.58
C GLU A 31 -11.31 -10.29 14.94
N TYR A 32 -10.64 -9.13 14.93
CA TYR A 32 -11.24 -7.83 15.23
C TYR A 32 -12.40 -7.48 14.28
N ARG A 33 -12.22 -7.73 12.98
CA ARG A 33 -13.22 -7.35 11.97
C ARG A 33 -14.54 -8.12 12.07
N VAL A 34 -14.54 -9.32 12.61
CA VAL A 34 -15.75 -10.14 12.79
C VAL A 34 -16.39 -9.98 14.17
N THR A 35 -15.70 -9.32 15.08
CA THR A 35 -16.19 -9.06 16.44
C THR A 35 -17.16 -7.87 16.43
N THR A 36 -18.36 -8.02 17.01
CA THR A 36 -19.40 -7.01 17.02
C THR A 36 -19.53 -6.29 18.37
N ASP A 37 -19.07 -6.90 19.47
CA ASP A 37 -19.10 -6.31 20.81
C ASP A 37 -18.17 -5.10 20.92
N PRO A 38 -18.67 -3.87 21.21
CA PRO A 38 -17.86 -2.67 21.20
C PRO A 38 -16.75 -2.64 22.25
N GLU A 39 -16.99 -3.18 23.46
CA GLU A 39 -15.99 -3.19 24.53
C GLU A 39 -14.87 -4.20 24.22
N LEU A 40 -15.24 -5.35 23.71
CA LEU A 40 -14.27 -6.35 23.27
C LEU A 40 -13.44 -5.81 22.09
N ARG A 41 -14.06 -5.14 21.10
CA ARG A 41 -13.35 -4.48 20.00
C ARG A 41 -12.30 -3.48 20.49
N LYS A 42 -12.65 -2.67 21.48
CA LYS A 42 -11.72 -1.70 22.07
C LYS A 42 -10.51 -2.39 22.71
N GLN A 43 -10.74 -3.46 23.46
CA GLN A 43 -9.65 -4.25 24.05
C GLN A 43 -8.77 -4.90 22.98
N MET A 44 -9.38 -5.48 21.93
CA MET A 44 -8.65 -6.07 20.81
C MET A 44 -7.81 -5.04 20.08
N TYR A 45 -8.32 -3.82 19.86
CA TYR A 45 -7.59 -2.74 19.22
C TYR A 45 -6.34 -2.33 20.01
N HIS A 46 -6.44 -2.24 21.34
CA HIS A 46 -5.27 -2.03 22.20
C HIS A 46 -4.25 -3.18 22.09
N GLY A 47 -4.73 -4.42 21.94
CA GLY A 47 -3.85 -5.57 21.71
C GLY A 47 -3.14 -5.51 20.37
N ILE A 48 -3.83 -5.04 19.31
CA ILE A 48 -3.23 -4.81 17.97
C ILE A 48 -2.16 -3.71 18.06
N ASP A 49 -2.47 -2.59 18.72
CA ASP A 49 -1.53 -1.49 18.90
C ASP A 49 -0.26 -1.95 19.62
N SER A 50 -0.41 -2.70 20.71
CA SER A 50 0.73 -3.22 21.49
C SER A 50 1.66 -4.09 20.64
N VAL A 51 1.13 -5.02 19.83
CA VAL A 51 1.95 -5.86 18.95
C VAL A 51 2.53 -5.03 17.79
N SER A 52 1.80 -4.05 17.28
CA SER A 52 2.29 -3.14 16.24
C SER A 52 3.48 -2.32 16.72
N GLN A 53 3.49 -1.88 17.99
CA GLN A 53 4.63 -1.19 18.60
C GLN A 53 5.85 -2.11 18.74
N LEU A 54 5.66 -3.40 19.04
CA LEU A 54 6.75 -4.37 19.04
C LEU A 54 7.33 -4.59 17.64
N ALA A 55 6.47 -4.73 16.63
CA ALA A 55 6.90 -4.87 15.25
C ALA A 55 7.63 -3.60 14.74
N ALA A 56 7.20 -2.43 15.17
CA ALA A 56 7.81 -1.15 14.80
C ALA A 56 9.29 -1.03 15.21
N GLN A 57 9.76 -1.82 16.18
CA GLN A 57 11.18 -1.86 16.58
C GLN A 57 12.09 -2.41 15.47
N TYR A 58 11.54 -3.19 14.55
CA TYR A 58 12.25 -3.73 13.40
C TYR A 58 12.06 -2.90 12.14
N PHE A 59 11.02 -2.08 12.09
CA PHE A 59 10.68 -1.29 10.91
C PHE A 59 11.66 -0.12 10.72
N ILE A 60 12.20 0.02 9.50
CA ILE A 60 12.99 1.17 9.06
C ILE A 60 12.09 2.07 8.21
N PRO A 61 11.53 3.15 8.76
CA PRO A 61 10.64 4.03 8.02
C PRO A 61 11.32 4.70 6.83
N ASN A 62 10.59 4.80 5.72
CA ASN A 62 11.02 5.48 4.50
C ASN A 62 12.34 4.96 3.92
N GLU A 63 12.69 3.68 4.15
CA GLU A 63 13.92 3.11 3.60
C GLU A 63 13.86 3.03 2.08
N TYR A 64 12.69 2.73 1.51
CA TYR A 64 12.49 2.78 0.06
C TYR A 64 12.85 4.16 -0.51
N ASP A 65 12.31 5.24 0.08
CA ASP A 65 12.62 6.61 -0.37
C ASP A 65 14.11 6.93 -0.25
N LYS A 66 14.77 6.41 0.80
CA LYS A 66 16.23 6.58 0.98
C LYS A 66 17.02 5.81 -0.08
N LEU A 67 16.59 4.60 -0.44
CA LEU A 67 17.21 3.82 -1.52
C LEU A 67 17.04 4.53 -2.86
N MET A 68 15.84 5.03 -3.16
CA MET A 68 15.57 5.79 -4.38
C MET A 68 16.39 7.10 -4.41
N ALA A 69 16.46 7.82 -3.30
CA ALA A 69 17.30 9.03 -3.21
C ALA A 69 18.80 8.72 -3.36
N ALA A 70 19.27 7.57 -2.87
CA ALA A 70 20.68 7.17 -2.98
C ALA A 70 21.10 6.90 -4.43
N ILE A 71 20.19 6.42 -5.29
CA ILE A 71 20.43 6.30 -6.73
C ILE A 71 20.12 7.58 -7.52
N GLY A 72 19.78 8.67 -6.82
CA GLY A 72 19.51 9.97 -7.43
C GLY A 72 18.10 10.13 -8.01
N ALA A 73 17.17 9.26 -7.65
CA ALA A 73 15.78 9.37 -8.10
C ALA A 73 15.13 10.66 -7.57
N GLN A 74 14.24 11.21 -8.38
CA GLN A 74 13.40 12.36 -8.06
C GLN A 74 11.94 12.05 -8.36
N GLY A 75 11.01 12.74 -7.69
CA GLY A 75 9.60 12.64 -8.00
C GLY A 75 8.98 11.25 -7.74
N THR A 76 9.59 10.43 -6.87
CA THR A 76 9.06 9.14 -6.47
C THR A 76 7.65 9.30 -5.92
N ASN A 77 6.67 8.73 -6.62
CA ASN A 77 5.26 8.86 -6.26
C ASN A 77 4.42 7.70 -6.84
N ALA A 78 3.13 7.70 -6.52
CA ALA A 78 2.16 6.80 -7.14
C ALA A 78 0.78 7.46 -7.20
N TYR A 79 -0.03 7.04 -8.16
CA TYR A 79 -1.43 7.40 -8.23
C TYR A 79 -2.29 6.18 -8.58
N THR A 80 -3.54 6.21 -8.12
CA THR A 80 -4.52 5.17 -8.39
C THR A 80 -5.77 5.78 -9.03
N SER A 81 -6.17 5.20 -10.15
CA SER A 81 -7.47 5.43 -10.80
C SER A 81 -8.37 4.19 -10.65
N ASN A 82 -9.52 4.19 -11.32
CA ASN A 82 -10.42 3.05 -11.28
C ASN A 82 -9.80 1.76 -11.87
N ASP A 83 -8.91 1.89 -12.85
CA ASP A 83 -8.38 0.77 -13.64
C ASP A 83 -6.87 0.56 -13.46
N VAL A 84 -6.15 1.54 -12.94
CA VAL A 84 -4.67 1.54 -12.92
C VAL A 84 -4.16 2.07 -11.59
N THR A 85 -3.16 1.39 -11.04
CA THR A 85 -2.22 1.95 -10.08
C THR A 85 -0.88 2.13 -10.79
N CYS A 86 -0.38 3.36 -10.82
CA CYS A 86 0.87 3.72 -11.48
C CYS A 86 1.88 4.21 -10.45
N TYR A 87 3.08 3.65 -10.50
CA TYR A 87 4.25 4.11 -9.74
C TYR A 87 5.13 4.88 -10.71
N VAL A 88 5.60 6.05 -10.32
CA VAL A 88 6.37 6.96 -11.17
C VAL A 88 7.63 7.39 -10.46
N GLU A 89 8.75 7.30 -11.16
CA GLU A 89 10.05 7.75 -10.71
C GLU A 89 10.81 8.39 -11.86
N ASP A 90 11.59 9.42 -11.54
CA ASP A 90 12.58 10.00 -12.45
C ASP A 90 13.96 9.62 -11.93
N ILE A 91 14.72 8.83 -12.71
CA ILE A 91 16.00 8.26 -12.30
C ILE A 91 17.10 8.61 -13.30
N PRO A 92 18.35 8.75 -12.88
CA PRO A 92 19.49 8.85 -13.80
C PRO A 92 19.59 7.61 -14.67
N SER A 93 19.90 7.77 -15.97
CA SER A 93 19.96 6.67 -16.94
C SER A 93 21.03 5.60 -16.60
N ASN A 94 22.09 5.97 -15.91
CA ASN A 94 23.12 5.05 -15.42
C ASN A 94 22.69 4.22 -14.18
N GLU A 95 21.52 4.49 -13.61
CA GLU A 95 21.01 3.81 -12.42
C GLU A 95 19.85 2.83 -12.71
N ILE A 96 19.53 2.63 -13.98
CA ILE A 96 18.42 1.75 -14.41
C ILE A 96 18.55 0.35 -13.78
N GLU A 97 19.74 -0.25 -13.76
CA GLU A 97 19.94 -1.57 -13.18
C GLU A 97 19.68 -1.60 -11.67
N ASN A 98 20.11 -0.58 -10.92
CA ASN A 98 19.87 -0.48 -9.50
C ASN A 98 18.39 -0.24 -9.21
N TRP A 99 17.74 0.62 -9.99
CA TRP A 99 16.30 0.83 -9.91
C TRP A 99 15.52 -0.47 -10.17
N LEU A 100 15.85 -1.21 -11.23
CA LEU A 100 15.20 -2.49 -11.54
C LEU A 100 15.35 -3.51 -10.40
N LYS A 101 16.50 -3.57 -9.73
CA LYS A 101 16.73 -4.46 -8.58
C LYS A 101 15.83 -4.09 -7.41
N ILE A 102 15.69 -2.80 -7.09
CA ILE A 102 14.83 -2.29 -6.00
C ILE A 102 13.36 -2.59 -6.31
N GLU A 103 12.91 -2.27 -7.54
CA GLU A 103 11.54 -2.48 -7.97
C GLU A 103 11.17 -3.97 -8.04
N ALA A 104 12.04 -4.79 -8.62
CA ALA A 104 11.82 -6.23 -8.69
C ALA A 104 11.68 -6.85 -7.30
N ASP A 105 12.48 -6.42 -6.33
CA ASP A 105 12.38 -6.88 -4.96
C ASP A 105 11.08 -6.42 -4.29
N ARG A 106 10.72 -5.14 -4.44
CA ARG A 106 9.47 -4.57 -3.94
C ARG A 106 8.25 -5.32 -4.45
N PHE A 107 8.18 -5.59 -5.75
CA PHE A 107 7.05 -6.30 -6.36
C PHE A 107 7.03 -7.80 -6.02
N LYS A 108 8.19 -8.44 -5.87
CA LYS A 108 8.29 -9.87 -5.58
C LYS A 108 8.15 -10.21 -4.10
N ASN A 109 8.69 -9.37 -3.23
CA ASN A 109 8.87 -9.65 -1.81
C ASN A 109 8.17 -8.62 -0.90
N MET A 110 7.12 -7.98 -1.38
CA MET A 110 6.35 -6.98 -0.63
C MET A 110 5.94 -7.51 0.76
N VAL A 111 6.10 -6.68 1.76
CA VAL A 111 5.70 -6.96 3.14
C VAL A 111 4.79 -5.86 3.65
N ILE A 112 3.63 -6.24 4.18
CA ILE A 112 2.71 -5.32 4.85
C ILE A 112 3.26 -5.03 6.24
N ARG A 113 3.81 -3.84 6.45
CA ARG A 113 4.30 -3.35 7.75
C ARG A 113 3.87 -1.91 7.99
N GLY A 114 3.93 -1.48 9.25
CA GLY A 114 3.42 -0.16 9.63
C GLY A 114 1.93 0.02 9.32
N PHE A 115 1.17 -1.08 9.21
CA PHE A 115 -0.21 -1.09 8.73
C PHE A 115 -1.14 -0.24 9.57
N HIS A 116 -1.00 -0.28 10.89
CA HIS A 116 -1.81 0.48 11.82
C HIS A 116 -1.70 1.99 11.54
N THR A 117 -0.49 2.52 11.48
CA THR A 117 -0.23 3.94 11.21
C THR A 117 -0.66 4.34 9.80
N GLU A 118 -0.43 3.46 8.82
CA GLU A 118 -0.83 3.73 7.44
C GLU A 118 -2.33 3.76 7.26
N LEU A 119 -3.04 2.89 7.97
CA LEU A 119 -4.50 2.87 7.98
C LEU A 119 -5.08 4.20 8.51
N GLU A 120 -4.49 4.76 9.56
CA GLU A 120 -4.88 6.07 10.09
C GLU A 120 -4.65 7.18 9.07
N ALA A 121 -3.50 7.18 8.37
CA ALA A 121 -3.20 8.15 7.32
C ALA A 121 -4.22 8.09 6.16
N VAL A 122 -4.56 6.89 5.69
CA VAL A 122 -5.57 6.69 4.63
C VAL A 122 -6.98 7.09 5.12
N TYR A 123 -7.29 6.86 6.40
CA TYR A 123 -8.55 7.28 7.00
C TYR A 123 -8.68 8.81 7.02
N GLU A 124 -7.62 9.53 7.39
CA GLU A 124 -7.59 10.99 7.35
C GLU A 124 -7.62 11.53 5.91
N GLU A 125 -6.97 10.88 4.96
CA GLU A 125 -7.08 11.21 3.53
C GLU A 125 -8.53 11.08 3.04
N LYS A 126 -9.26 10.02 3.46
CA LYS A 126 -10.68 9.87 3.18
C LYS A 126 -11.50 11.00 3.80
N ASN A 127 -11.23 11.36 5.06
CA ASN A 127 -11.91 12.47 5.73
C ASN A 127 -11.72 13.78 4.97
N MET A 128 -10.49 14.10 4.57
CA MET A 128 -10.19 15.28 3.74
C MET A 128 -10.92 15.24 2.40
N SER A 129 -11.01 14.06 1.76
CA SER A 129 -11.72 13.91 0.49
C SER A 129 -13.21 14.24 0.61
N LEU A 130 -13.81 13.96 1.77
CA LEU A 130 -15.23 14.25 2.05
C LEU A 130 -15.53 15.73 2.29
N THR A 131 -14.52 16.57 2.44
CA THR A 131 -14.71 18.04 2.54
C THR A 131 -14.78 18.71 1.15
N GLN A 132 -14.46 17.99 0.07
CA GLN A 132 -14.43 18.52 -1.29
C GLN A 132 -15.79 18.29 -2.00
N ASP A 133 -16.53 19.34 -2.24
CA ASP A 133 -17.87 19.24 -2.85
C ASP A 133 -17.86 18.71 -4.28
N ASN A 134 -16.86 19.07 -5.09
CA ASN A 134 -16.69 18.54 -6.44
C ASN A 134 -16.51 17.01 -6.42
N ARG A 135 -15.79 16.46 -5.46
CA ARG A 135 -15.58 15.02 -5.32
C ARG A 135 -16.87 14.31 -4.94
N LYS A 136 -17.65 14.87 -4.02
CA LYS A 136 -18.98 14.35 -3.66
C LYS A 136 -19.91 14.33 -4.86
N ALA A 137 -19.91 15.42 -5.65
CA ALA A 137 -20.72 15.53 -6.85
C ALA A 137 -20.36 14.47 -7.92
N ILE A 138 -19.04 14.26 -8.13
CA ILE A 138 -18.54 13.23 -9.06
C ILE A 138 -18.90 11.82 -8.56
N GLU A 139 -18.70 11.51 -7.28
CA GLU A 139 -19.04 10.21 -6.69
C GLU A 139 -20.56 9.95 -6.83
N ALA A 140 -21.42 10.94 -6.56
CA ALA A 140 -22.86 10.84 -6.71
C ALA A 140 -23.27 10.66 -8.19
N LEU A 141 -22.63 11.37 -9.11
CA LEU A 141 -22.86 11.23 -10.56
C LEU A 141 -22.49 9.82 -11.04
N LEU A 142 -21.31 9.32 -10.65
CA LEU A 142 -20.87 7.98 -11.03
C LEU A 142 -21.79 6.90 -10.49
N ALA A 143 -22.28 7.03 -9.24
CA ALA A 143 -23.24 6.11 -8.65
C ALA A 143 -24.56 6.04 -9.43
N GLN A 144 -25.01 7.15 -10.05
CA GLN A 144 -26.19 7.17 -10.89
C GLN A 144 -25.94 6.63 -12.30
N LEU A 145 -24.78 6.93 -12.89
CA LEU A 145 -24.42 6.46 -14.23
C LEU A 145 -24.08 4.96 -14.26
N PHE A 146 -23.50 4.45 -13.18
CA PHE A 146 -22.98 3.08 -13.08
C PHE A 146 -23.53 2.34 -11.84
N PRO A 147 -24.86 2.15 -11.72
CA PRO A 147 -25.47 1.62 -10.48
C PRO A 147 -25.07 0.18 -10.15
N THR A 148 -24.60 -0.58 -11.11
CA THR A 148 -24.18 -2.00 -10.94
C THR A 148 -22.72 -2.26 -11.29
N HIS A 149 -22.03 -1.27 -11.83
CA HIS A 149 -20.62 -1.40 -12.20
C HIS A 149 -19.71 -0.85 -11.09
N PRO A 150 -18.50 -1.42 -10.89
CA PRO A 150 -17.55 -0.93 -9.87
C PRO A 150 -17.26 0.57 -9.90
N TYR A 151 -17.33 1.22 -11.06
CA TYR A 151 -17.14 2.68 -11.17
C TYR A 151 -18.13 3.50 -10.33
N GLY A 152 -19.34 3.00 -10.15
CA GLY A 152 -20.35 3.69 -9.36
C GLY A 152 -20.57 3.09 -7.97
N THR A 153 -20.20 1.81 -7.77
CA THR A 153 -20.43 1.13 -6.48
C THR A 153 -19.22 1.16 -5.55
N GLN A 154 -18.05 1.55 -6.05
CA GLN A 154 -16.81 1.62 -5.28
C GLN A 154 -16.06 2.92 -5.57
N THR A 155 -15.27 3.37 -4.60
CA THR A 155 -14.34 4.49 -4.76
C THR A 155 -12.91 4.00 -4.54
N THR A 156 -11.91 4.71 -5.07
CA THR A 156 -10.49 4.33 -4.94
C THR A 156 -10.01 4.25 -3.50
N LEU A 157 -10.58 5.08 -2.61
CA LEU A 157 -10.26 5.09 -1.17
C LEU A 157 -11.17 4.16 -0.34
N GLY A 158 -12.23 3.60 -0.93
CA GLY A 158 -13.25 2.88 -0.20
C GLY A 158 -14.13 3.79 0.67
N THR A 159 -14.88 3.17 1.58
CA THR A 159 -15.72 3.88 2.55
C THR A 159 -15.00 3.99 3.90
N GLN A 160 -15.46 4.92 4.74
CA GLN A 160 -14.97 5.01 6.14
C GLN A 160 -15.18 3.70 6.92
N GLU A 161 -16.27 2.98 6.65
CA GLU A 161 -16.56 1.71 7.30
C GLU A 161 -15.56 0.61 6.86
N HIS A 162 -15.19 0.55 5.59
CA HIS A 162 -14.16 -0.36 5.11
C HIS A 162 -12.81 -0.09 5.80
N LEU A 163 -12.46 1.18 5.99
CA LEU A 163 -11.22 1.57 6.66
C LEU A 163 -11.23 1.29 8.17
N LYS A 164 -12.42 1.28 8.81
CA LYS A 164 -12.58 0.89 10.22
C LYS A 164 -12.52 -0.61 10.46
N ASN A 165 -12.75 -1.41 9.41
CA ASN A 165 -12.77 -2.88 9.47
C ASN A 165 -11.85 -3.49 8.40
N PRO A 166 -10.55 -3.16 8.41
CA PRO A 166 -9.62 -3.64 7.38
C PRO A 166 -9.37 -5.14 7.48
N SER A 167 -9.01 -5.74 6.35
CA SER A 167 -8.53 -7.13 6.28
C SER A 167 -7.16 -7.16 5.62
N ILE A 168 -6.14 -7.48 6.39
CA ILE A 168 -4.77 -7.66 5.87
C ILE A 168 -4.73 -8.86 4.91
N THR A 169 -5.44 -9.93 5.24
CA THR A 169 -5.57 -11.11 4.39
C THR A 169 -6.17 -10.76 3.02
N ASN A 170 -7.22 -9.94 2.97
CA ASN A 170 -7.79 -9.50 1.69
C ASN A 170 -6.84 -8.61 0.89
N ILE A 171 -6.05 -7.77 1.55
CA ILE A 171 -5.02 -6.96 0.89
C ILE A 171 -3.94 -7.87 0.28
N LYS A 172 -3.46 -8.87 1.00
CA LYS A 172 -2.52 -9.87 0.48
C LYS A 172 -3.11 -10.65 -0.71
N ASN A 173 -4.37 -11.08 -0.60
CA ASN A 173 -5.06 -11.78 -1.68
C ASN A 173 -5.21 -10.89 -2.92
N TYR A 174 -5.55 -9.61 -2.74
CA TYR A 174 -5.61 -8.65 -3.83
C TYR A 174 -4.25 -8.46 -4.49
N PHE A 175 -3.20 -8.27 -3.71
CA PHE A 175 -1.83 -8.15 -4.21
C PHE A 175 -1.42 -9.39 -5.00
N ASN A 176 -1.58 -10.58 -4.44
CA ASN A 176 -1.23 -11.84 -5.09
C ASN A 176 -2.01 -12.10 -6.39
N ARG A 177 -3.20 -11.54 -6.51
CA ARG A 177 -4.05 -11.69 -7.70
C ARG A 177 -3.69 -10.71 -8.81
N TYR A 178 -3.38 -9.47 -8.48
CA TYR A 178 -3.27 -8.37 -9.44
C TYR A 178 -1.84 -7.88 -9.67
N TYR A 179 -0.93 -8.06 -8.71
CA TYR A 179 0.47 -7.68 -8.83
C TYR A 179 1.30 -8.87 -9.34
N VAL A 180 0.99 -9.29 -10.55
CA VAL A 180 1.60 -10.45 -11.22
C VAL A 180 2.17 -10.02 -12.56
N PRO A 181 3.25 -10.65 -13.07
CA PRO A 181 3.97 -10.18 -14.26
C PRO A 181 3.11 -9.95 -15.49
N ASN A 182 2.07 -10.78 -15.69
CA ASN A 182 1.15 -10.66 -16.82
C ASN A 182 0.09 -9.55 -16.66
N ASN A 183 0.08 -8.84 -15.53
CA ASN A 183 -0.80 -7.70 -15.25
C ASN A 183 -0.01 -6.44 -14.85
N VAL A 184 1.28 -6.40 -15.14
CA VAL A 184 2.16 -5.25 -14.88
C VAL A 184 2.82 -4.84 -16.18
N ALA A 185 2.87 -3.54 -16.45
CA ALA A 185 3.61 -2.95 -17.56
C ALA A 185 4.68 -2.01 -17.01
N ILE A 186 5.89 -2.10 -17.56
CA ILE A 186 6.97 -1.15 -17.28
C ILE A 186 7.09 -0.27 -18.52
N CYS A 187 6.93 1.06 -18.34
CA CYS A 187 7.09 2.04 -19.38
C CYS A 187 8.27 2.95 -19.03
N MET A 188 9.28 2.97 -19.86
CA MET A 188 10.49 3.78 -19.68
C MET A 188 10.65 4.75 -20.84
N ALA A 189 11.02 6.00 -20.53
CA ALA A 189 11.32 7.02 -21.51
C ALA A 189 12.51 7.84 -21.05
N GLY A 190 13.51 8.03 -21.90
CA GLY A 190 14.72 8.75 -21.55
C GLY A 190 15.90 8.42 -22.43
N ASP A 191 17.09 8.80 -21.98
CA ASP A 191 18.35 8.56 -22.67
C ASP A 191 18.97 7.20 -22.24
N PHE A 192 18.58 6.14 -22.92
CA PHE A 192 19.13 4.78 -22.73
C PHE A 192 19.02 3.97 -24.02
N ASN A 193 19.81 2.91 -24.12
CA ASN A 193 19.73 1.95 -25.22
C ASN A 193 18.68 0.87 -24.88
N PRO A 194 17.52 0.80 -25.59
CA PRO A 194 16.47 -0.18 -25.28
C PRO A 194 16.95 -1.64 -25.39
N ASP A 195 17.83 -1.95 -26.34
CA ASP A 195 18.33 -3.32 -26.58
C ASP A 195 19.25 -3.82 -25.43
N GLU A 196 19.80 -2.90 -24.64
CA GLU A 196 20.62 -3.24 -23.47
C GLU A 196 19.79 -3.37 -22.17
N VAL A 197 18.58 -2.80 -22.15
CA VAL A 197 17.72 -2.77 -20.97
C VAL A 197 16.68 -3.88 -20.99
N ILE A 198 16.26 -4.34 -22.16
CA ILE A 198 15.31 -5.43 -22.37
C ILE A 198 16.07 -6.76 -22.47
#